data_52573dfd56bb75151795ff50208bf69a
#
_entry.id   52573dfd56bb75151795ff50208bf69a
#
_cell.length_a   1.000
_cell.length_b   1.000
_cell.length_c   1.000
_cell.angle_alpha   90.00
_cell.angle_beta   90.00
_cell.angle_gamma   90.00
#
_symmetry.space_group_name_H-M   'P 1'
#
loop_
_entity.id
_entity.type
_entity.pdbx_description
1 polymer ?
#
loop_
_entity_poly.entity_id
_entity_poly.type
_entity_poly.pdbx_seq_one_letter_code
_entity_poly.pdbx_strand_id
1 'polypeptide(L)'
;MASESGGLTEYIQHHMTHLTPHASKGGFWAVHIDSITVSLVLGVLFCLWFWLKARKATAGVPGRGQAFVEIILEFVDGQVKDVFHGDRRVLGPLALTVFLWVFLMNAMDLLPVDLLPWITEKFGIGHFRAVPTADINMTFAMSLTVFVLIIFYSFKAKGASGYMHELFTAPFGKHPALWIPNFLLNLVELASKPVSLAMRLFGNMYAGELVFMLIAGLFSAGAGVAGWALYGAGIIGYTVWGIFHILIISIQAFIFMVLTIVYISMAHDHH
;
A
#
# COMPACT_ATOMS: atom_id res chain seq x y z
N MET A 1 -14.11 27.18 -26.73
CA MET A 1 -14.02 26.93 -25.28
C MET A 1 -14.56 25.54 -24.85
N ALA A 2 -15.26 24.80 -25.69
CA ALA A 2 -15.76 23.45 -25.34
C ALA A 2 -14.79 22.31 -25.70
N SER A 3 -13.68 22.57 -26.36
CA SER A 3 -12.72 21.52 -26.82
C SER A 3 -11.56 21.26 -25.87
N GLU A 4 -11.26 22.14 -24.91
CA GLU A 4 -10.14 21.98 -23.99
C GLU A 4 -10.48 21.14 -22.75
N SER A 5 -11.74 21.17 -22.31
CA SER A 5 -12.18 20.34 -21.18
C SER A 5 -12.31 18.84 -21.53
N GLY A 6 -12.54 18.53 -22.81
CA GLY A 6 -12.57 17.14 -23.30
C GLY A 6 -11.17 16.50 -23.26
N GLY A 7 -10.14 17.23 -23.61
CA GLY A 7 -8.77 16.71 -23.64
C GLY A 7 -8.21 16.30 -22.27
N LEU A 8 -8.41 17.14 -21.24
CA LEU A 8 -7.91 16.80 -19.88
C LEU A 8 -8.70 15.66 -19.25
N THR A 9 -10.02 15.64 -19.42
CA THR A 9 -10.86 14.56 -18.91
C THR A 9 -10.54 13.24 -19.61
N GLU A 10 -10.33 13.26 -20.91
CA GLU A 10 -9.96 12.10 -21.70
C GLU A 10 -8.54 11.62 -21.35
N TYR A 11 -7.59 12.51 -21.14
CA TYR A 11 -6.26 12.20 -20.63
C TYR A 11 -6.31 11.49 -19.27
N ILE A 12 -7.05 12.04 -18.30
CA ILE A 12 -7.21 11.44 -16.98
C ILE A 12 -7.88 10.06 -17.09
N GLN A 13 -8.96 9.94 -17.86
CA GLN A 13 -9.65 8.66 -18.03
C GLN A 13 -8.76 7.59 -18.67
N HIS A 14 -7.94 7.98 -19.67
CA HIS A 14 -7.02 7.07 -20.32
C HIS A 14 -5.98 6.51 -19.34
N HIS A 15 -5.40 7.35 -18.47
CA HIS A 15 -4.38 6.93 -17.51
C HIS A 15 -4.94 6.18 -16.30
N MET A 16 -6.23 6.31 -16.02
CA MET A 16 -6.90 5.63 -14.91
C MET A 16 -7.51 4.27 -15.30
N THR A 17 -7.45 3.87 -16.57
CA THR A 17 -7.92 2.55 -17.01
C THR A 17 -6.85 1.49 -16.75
N HIS A 18 -7.30 0.34 -16.21
CA HIS A 18 -6.45 -0.83 -15.97
C HIS A 18 -6.45 -1.79 -17.15
N LEU A 19 -5.35 -2.53 -17.30
CA LEU A 19 -5.25 -3.62 -18.25
C LEU A 19 -6.05 -4.83 -17.74
N THR A 20 -7.23 -5.04 -18.30
CA THR A 20 -8.08 -6.19 -17.97
C THR A 20 -8.11 -7.19 -19.10
N PRO A 21 -8.08 -8.53 -18.84
CA PRO A 21 -8.25 -9.54 -19.87
C PRO A 21 -9.62 -9.41 -20.55
N HIS A 22 -9.69 -9.71 -21.85
CA HIS A 22 -10.94 -9.67 -22.61
C HIS A 22 -12.09 -10.52 -22.02
N ALA A 23 -11.77 -11.53 -21.21
CA ALA A 23 -12.73 -12.39 -20.53
C ALA A 23 -13.39 -11.76 -19.30
N SER A 24 -12.84 -10.67 -18.74
CA SER A 24 -13.31 -10.03 -17.50
C SER A 24 -13.81 -8.61 -17.72
N LYS A 25 -14.57 -8.37 -18.78
CA LYS A 25 -15.13 -7.04 -19.09
C LYS A 25 -15.99 -6.54 -17.93
N GLY A 26 -15.41 -5.66 -17.11
CA GLY A 26 -16.14 -4.71 -16.25
C GLY A 26 -17.02 -5.34 -15.16
N GLY A 27 -16.49 -6.17 -14.28
CA GLY A 27 -17.20 -6.68 -13.12
C GLY A 27 -16.38 -6.62 -11.84
N PHE A 28 -17.01 -6.84 -10.70
CA PHE A 28 -16.37 -6.94 -9.37
C PHE A 28 -15.19 -7.94 -9.33
N TRP A 29 -15.16 -8.93 -10.22
CA TRP A 29 -14.11 -9.95 -10.36
C TRP A 29 -13.09 -9.62 -11.44
N ALA A 30 -12.98 -8.36 -11.89
CA ALA A 30 -11.98 -7.98 -12.88
C ALA A 30 -10.57 -8.11 -12.28
N VAL A 31 -9.69 -8.83 -12.99
CA VAL A 31 -8.28 -8.99 -12.61
C VAL A 31 -7.46 -7.93 -13.35
N HIS A 32 -6.76 -7.09 -12.60
CA HIS A 32 -5.88 -6.06 -13.13
C HIS A 32 -4.47 -6.63 -13.27
N ILE A 33 -4.10 -7.02 -14.48
CA ILE A 33 -2.81 -7.70 -14.74
C ILE A 33 -1.63 -6.76 -14.53
N ASP A 34 -1.79 -5.48 -14.88
CA ASP A 34 -0.79 -4.43 -14.68
C ASP A 34 -0.40 -4.29 -13.21
N SER A 35 -1.36 -4.09 -12.31
CA SER A 35 -1.14 -3.97 -10.87
C SER A 35 -0.47 -5.20 -10.27
N ILE A 36 -0.91 -6.40 -10.66
CA ILE A 36 -0.33 -7.65 -10.18
C ILE A 36 1.10 -7.82 -10.69
N THR A 37 1.35 -7.55 -11.98
CA THR A 37 2.67 -7.71 -12.59
C THR A 37 3.69 -6.77 -11.95
N VAL A 38 3.36 -5.49 -11.80
CA VAL A 38 4.26 -4.51 -11.16
C VAL A 38 4.54 -4.90 -9.72
N SER A 39 3.50 -5.26 -8.95
CA SER A 39 3.65 -5.68 -7.57
C SER A 39 4.57 -6.91 -7.43
N LEU A 40 4.39 -7.94 -8.26
CA LEU A 40 5.22 -9.14 -8.25
C LEU A 40 6.67 -8.84 -8.64
N VAL A 41 6.87 -8.05 -9.70
CA VAL A 41 8.22 -7.66 -10.14
C VAL A 41 8.95 -6.91 -9.02
N LEU A 42 8.31 -5.94 -8.38
CA LEU A 42 8.89 -5.21 -7.25
C LEU A 42 9.20 -6.14 -6.08
N GLY A 43 8.28 -7.06 -5.74
CA GLY A 43 8.47 -8.05 -4.70
C GLY A 43 9.68 -8.97 -4.97
N VAL A 44 9.79 -9.49 -6.19
CA VAL A 44 10.93 -10.32 -6.59
C VAL A 44 12.24 -9.54 -6.57
N LEU A 45 12.24 -8.31 -7.09
CA LEU A 45 13.45 -7.47 -7.16
C LEU A 45 14.00 -7.16 -5.76
N PHE A 46 13.15 -6.74 -4.81
CA PHE A 46 13.65 -6.45 -3.48
C PHE A 46 14.10 -7.73 -2.73
N CYS A 47 13.35 -8.84 -2.84
CA CYS A 47 13.76 -10.12 -2.26
C CYS A 47 15.11 -10.58 -2.80
N LEU A 48 15.28 -10.52 -4.13
CA LEU A 48 16.54 -10.87 -4.78
C LEU A 48 17.69 -9.96 -4.32
N TRP A 49 17.46 -8.66 -4.23
CA TRP A 49 18.49 -7.71 -3.80
C TRP A 49 18.91 -7.94 -2.35
N PHE A 50 17.94 -8.13 -1.42
CA PHE A 50 18.22 -8.46 -0.03
C PHE A 50 18.98 -9.79 0.09
N TRP A 51 18.55 -10.82 -0.62
CA TRP A 51 19.21 -12.11 -0.64
C TRP A 51 20.65 -12.03 -1.15
N LEU A 52 20.91 -11.27 -2.24
CA LEU A 52 22.25 -11.06 -2.75
C LEU A 52 23.17 -10.34 -1.75
N LYS A 53 22.63 -9.38 -0.99
CA LYS A 53 23.39 -8.70 0.07
C LYS A 53 23.62 -9.60 1.28
N ALA A 54 22.61 -10.32 1.71
CA ALA A 54 22.70 -11.27 2.83
C ALA A 54 23.76 -12.36 2.58
N ARG A 55 23.83 -12.91 1.36
CA ARG A 55 24.84 -13.93 1.01
C ARG A 55 26.28 -13.43 1.06
N LYS A 56 26.49 -12.13 0.92
CA LYS A 56 27.81 -11.48 0.91
C LYS A 56 28.08 -10.70 2.21
N ALA A 57 27.21 -10.86 3.23
CA ALA A 57 27.34 -10.15 4.49
C ALA A 57 28.61 -10.62 5.24
N THR A 58 29.35 -9.65 5.75
CA THR A 58 30.58 -9.87 6.53
C THR A 58 30.40 -9.34 7.94
N ALA A 59 31.06 -9.97 8.91
CA ALA A 59 31.06 -9.51 10.32
C ALA A 59 31.96 -8.29 10.58
N GLY A 60 32.74 -7.84 9.59
CA GLY A 60 33.58 -6.66 9.67
C GLY A 60 32.82 -5.37 9.34
N VAL A 61 33.56 -4.32 8.93
CA VAL A 61 32.97 -3.04 8.51
C VAL A 61 32.09 -3.27 7.30
N PRO A 62 30.77 -2.98 7.38
CA PRO A 62 29.85 -3.26 6.29
C PRO A 62 30.09 -2.34 5.09
N GLY A 63 30.03 -2.90 3.88
CA GLY A 63 29.98 -2.08 2.68
C GLY A 63 28.65 -1.30 2.58
N ARG A 64 28.61 -0.20 1.79
CA ARG A 64 27.45 0.70 1.70
C ARG A 64 26.09 -0.02 1.49
N GLY A 65 26.07 -1.06 0.65
CA GLY A 65 24.82 -1.80 0.40
C GLY A 65 24.41 -2.73 1.53
N GLN A 66 25.37 -3.30 2.27
CA GLN A 66 25.12 -4.07 3.49
C GLN A 66 24.64 -3.15 4.61
N ALA A 67 25.32 -2.02 4.83
CA ALA A 67 24.91 -1.02 5.82
C ALA A 67 23.47 -0.52 5.60
N PHE A 68 23.08 -0.29 4.36
CA PHE A 68 21.70 0.12 4.03
C PHE A 68 20.68 -0.96 4.42
N VAL A 69 20.97 -2.24 4.14
CA VAL A 69 20.10 -3.35 4.55
C VAL A 69 20.02 -3.46 6.07
N GLU A 70 21.16 -3.36 6.75
CA GLU A 70 21.25 -3.43 8.22
C GLU A 70 20.46 -2.31 8.89
N ILE A 71 20.55 -1.07 8.40
CA ILE A 71 19.77 0.08 8.90
C ILE A 71 18.25 -0.19 8.79
N ILE A 72 17.80 -0.71 7.66
CA ILE A 72 16.37 -1.03 7.48
C ILE A 72 15.95 -2.15 8.41
N LEU A 73 16.75 -3.20 8.52
CA LEU A 73 16.47 -4.32 9.43
C LEU A 73 16.41 -3.87 10.89
N GLU A 74 17.37 -3.06 11.33
CA GLU A 74 17.42 -2.51 12.68
C GLU A 74 16.23 -1.61 12.98
N PHE A 75 15.85 -0.74 12.02
CA PHE A 75 14.68 0.10 12.12
C PHE A 75 13.39 -0.72 12.31
N VAL A 76 13.17 -1.72 11.45
CA VAL A 76 11.96 -2.57 11.51
C VAL A 76 11.96 -3.44 12.78
N ASP A 77 13.10 -4.04 13.14
CA ASP A 77 13.21 -4.86 14.35
C ASP A 77 12.99 -4.03 15.62
N GLY A 78 13.44 -2.77 15.64
CA GLY A 78 13.14 -1.81 16.70
C GLY A 78 11.62 -1.62 16.86
N GLN A 79 10.90 -1.33 15.77
CA GLN A 79 9.44 -1.15 15.81
C GLN A 79 8.71 -2.42 16.27
N VAL A 80 9.17 -3.60 15.84
CA VAL A 80 8.60 -4.86 16.28
C VAL A 80 8.85 -5.09 17.78
N LYS A 81 10.04 -4.75 18.28
CA LYS A 81 10.39 -4.88 19.71
C LYS A 81 9.56 -3.98 20.61
N ASP A 82 9.29 -2.76 20.16
CA ASP A 82 8.54 -1.76 20.92
C ASP A 82 7.06 -2.15 21.09
N VAL A 83 6.50 -2.89 20.15
CA VAL A 83 5.07 -3.22 20.11
C VAL A 83 4.78 -4.67 20.53
N PHE A 84 5.65 -5.62 20.17
CA PHE A 84 5.40 -7.04 20.36
C PHE A 84 6.43 -7.71 21.27
N HIS A 85 5.95 -8.27 22.40
CA HIS A 85 6.79 -8.89 23.43
C HIS A 85 6.87 -10.43 23.34
N GLY A 86 6.26 -11.02 22.30
CA GLY A 86 6.26 -12.47 22.05
C GLY A 86 7.40 -12.97 21.14
N ASP A 87 7.21 -14.15 20.55
CA ASP A 87 8.15 -14.73 19.58
C ASP A 87 8.13 -13.98 18.25
N ARG A 88 9.20 -13.21 18.00
CA ARG A 88 9.36 -12.30 16.86
C ARG A 88 9.89 -12.96 15.60
N ARG A 89 10.18 -14.26 15.60
CA ARG A 89 10.83 -14.96 14.48
C ARG A 89 10.06 -14.85 13.17
N VAL A 90 8.74 -14.81 13.24
CA VAL A 90 7.86 -14.68 12.06
C VAL A 90 7.45 -13.23 11.84
N LEU A 91 7.21 -12.49 12.92
CA LEU A 91 6.71 -11.12 12.85
C LEU A 91 7.73 -10.12 12.29
N GLY A 92 9.02 -10.28 12.60
CA GLY A 92 10.09 -9.44 12.08
C GLY A 92 10.19 -9.50 10.54
N PRO A 93 10.38 -10.68 9.93
CA PRO A 93 10.36 -10.82 8.48
C PRO A 93 9.06 -10.37 7.81
N LEU A 94 7.90 -10.62 8.44
CA LEU A 94 6.61 -10.17 7.94
C LEU A 94 6.53 -8.63 7.90
N ALA A 95 6.89 -7.98 9.00
CA ALA A 95 6.90 -6.52 9.11
C ALA A 95 7.83 -5.88 8.06
N LEU A 96 9.04 -6.44 7.89
CA LEU A 96 10.00 -6.01 6.88
C LEU A 96 9.43 -6.14 5.47
N THR A 97 8.82 -7.28 5.16
CA THR A 97 8.23 -7.53 3.85
C THR A 97 7.10 -6.54 3.56
N VAL A 98 6.19 -6.36 4.51
CA VAL A 98 5.07 -5.42 4.38
C VAL A 98 5.59 -3.99 4.19
N PHE A 99 6.54 -3.54 5.02
CA PHE A 99 7.11 -2.20 4.93
C PHE A 99 7.73 -1.92 3.57
N LEU A 100 8.65 -2.79 3.15
CA LEU A 100 9.39 -2.58 1.90
C LEU A 100 8.50 -2.75 0.67
N TRP A 101 7.60 -3.72 0.67
CA TRP A 101 6.74 -3.97 -0.48
C TRP A 101 5.76 -2.82 -0.68
N VAL A 102 5.10 -2.36 0.39
CA VAL A 102 4.20 -1.19 0.33
C VAL A 102 4.99 0.06 -0.05
N PHE A 103 6.17 0.28 0.53
CA PHE A 103 7.02 1.42 0.20
C PHE A 103 7.38 1.45 -1.30
N LEU A 104 7.83 0.32 -1.85
CA LEU A 104 8.21 0.24 -3.26
C LEU A 104 7.03 0.40 -4.20
N MET A 105 5.87 -0.20 -3.88
CA MET A 105 4.66 -0.01 -4.68
C MET A 105 4.19 1.44 -4.70
N ASN A 106 4.24 2.11 -3.54
CA ASN A 106 3.90 3.53 -3.46
C ASN A 106 4.93 4.43 -4.14
N ALA A 107 6.21 4.06 -4.09
CA ALA A 107 7.29 4.82 -4.74
C ALA A 107 7.16 4.82 -6.27
N MET A 108 6.41 3.89 -6.86
CA MET A 108 6.10 3.91 -8.29
C MET A 108 5.33 5.17 -8.71
N ASP A 109 4.59 5.80 -7.80
CA ASP A 109 3.84 7.03 -8.04
C ASP A 109 4.74 8.28 -8.23
N LEU A 110 6.02 8.19 -7.86
CA LEU A 110 7.02 9.24 -8.14
C LEU A 110 7.58 9.18 -9.56
N LEU A 111 7.34 8.10 -10.29
CA LEU A 111 7.72 8.03 -11.69
C LEU A 111 6.79 8.90 -12.53
N PRO A 112 7.32 9.55 -13.61
CA PRO A 112 6.45 10.27 -14.53
C PRO A 112 5.32 9.37 -15.02
N VAL A 113 4.08 9.87 -14.95
CA VAL A 113 2.85 9.10 -15.26
C VAL A 113 2.90 8.47 -16.64
N ASP A 114 3.50 9.17 -17.62
CA ASP A 114 3.61 8.70 -19.00
C ASP A 114 4.76 7.72 -19.26
N LEU A 115 5.69 7.52 -18.30
CA LEU A 115 6.91 6.76 -18.54
C LEU A 115 6.65 5.28 -18.82
N LEU A 116 5.88 4.60 -17.97
CA LEU A 116 5.57 3.18 -18.15
C LEU A 116 4.60 2.94 -19.33
N PRO A 117 3.50 3.71 -19.49
CA PRO A 117 2.69 3.65 -20.69
C PRO A 117 3.50 3.78 -21.98
N TRP A 118 4.38 4.78 -22.06
CA TRP A 118 5.24 4.99 -23.23
C TRP A 118 6.17 3.79 -23.53
N ILE A 119 6.68 3.12 -22.49
CA ILE A 119 7.49 1.91 -22.67
C ILE A 119 6.62 0.76 -23.15
N THR A 120 5.47 0.54 -22.52
CA THR A 120 4.60 -0.61 -22.81
C THR A 120 3.91 -0.52 -24.17
N GLU A 121 3.62 0.67 -24.66
CA GLU A 121 3.11 0.91 -26.02
C GLU A 121 4.09 0.41 -27.09
N LYS A 122 5.40 0.53 -26.86
CA LYS A 122 6.41 -0.01 -27.80
C LYS A 122 6.36 -1.53 -27.91
N PHE A 123 5.82 -2.20 -26.90
CA PHE A 123 5.59 -3.65 -26.89
C PHE A 123 4.16 -4.04 -27.28
N GLY A 124 3.36 -3.09 -27.78
CA GLY A 124 1.97 -3.32 -28.20
C GLY A 124 0.97 -3.49 -27.05
N ILE A 125 1.35 -3.10 -25.83
CA ILE A 125 0.47 -3.09 -24.64
C ILE A 125 -0.09 -1.68 -24.49
N GLY A 126 -1.39 -1.49 -24.76
CA GLY A 126 -2.01 -0.18 -24.83
C GLY A 126 -2.12 0.51 -23.45
N HIS A 127 -2.98 0.06 -22.59
CA HIS A 127 -3.21 0.67 -21.28
C HIS A 127 -2.39 -0.05 -20.20
N PHE A 128 -1.56 0.68 -19.47
CA PHE A 128 -0.74 0.11 -18.40
C PHE A 128 -0.60 1.10 -17.26
N ARG A 129 -1.14 0.74 -16.09
CA ARG A 129 -1.07 1.58 -14.89
C ARG A 129 0.14 1.22 -14.04
N ALA A 130 0.92 2.24 -13.66
CA ALA A 130 2.21 2.08 -13.00
C ALA A 130 2.09 1.78 -11.50
N VAL A 131 1.03 2.27 -10.84
CA VAL A 131 0.92 2.30 -9.38
C VAL A 131 -0.02 1.21 -8.87
N PRO A 132 0.49 0.08 -8.35
CA PRO A 132 -0.36 -1.02 -7.89
C PRO A 132 -1.27 -0.64 -6.72
N THR A 133 -0.81 0.23 -5.83
CA THR A 133 -1.54 0.65 -4.63
C THR A 133 -2.63 1.70 -4.89
N ALA A 134 -2.70 2.25 -6.09
CA ALA A 134 -3.83 3.02 -6.57
C ALA A 134 -4.97 2.14 -7.14
N ASP A 135 -4.82 0.81 -7.07
CA ASP A 135 -5.88 -0.16 -7.33
C ASP A 135 -6.51 -0.63 -6.02
N ILE A 136 -7.83 -0.44 -5.91
CA ILE A 136 -8.59 -0.84 -4.72
C ILE A 136 -8.54 -2.34 -4.47
N ASN A 137 -8.51 -3.17 -5.54
CA ASN A 137 -8.44 -4.63 -5.40
C ASN A 137 -7.11 -5.05 -4.79
N MET A 138 -5.99 -4.40 -5.17
CA MET A 138 -4.67 -4.69 -4.63
C MET A 138 -4.58 -4.30 -3.15
N THR A 139 -5.08 -3.12 -2.78
CA THR A 139 -5.05 -2.66 -1.38
C THR A 139 -5.92 -3.52 -0.47
N PHE A 140 -7.10 -3.93 -0.96
CA PHE A 140 -7.93 -4.89 -0.24
C PHE A 140 -7.29 -6.27 -0.14
N ALA A 141 -6.64 -6.77 -1.18
CA ALA A 141 -5.92 -8.05 -1.12
C ALA A 141 -4.85 -8.06 -0.03
N MET A 142 -4.06 -6.97 0.07
CA MET A 142 -3.05 -6.84 1.13
C MET A 142 -3.67 -6.74 2.52
N SER A 143 -4.69 -5.92 2.69
CA SER A 143 -5.36 -5.76 3.98
C SER A 143 -6.10 -7.02 4.44
N LEU A 144 -6.73 -7.75 3.52
CA LEU A 144 -7.35 -9.04 3.80
C LEU A 144 -6.32 -10.11 4.16
N THR A 145 -5.13 -10.08 3.55
CA THR A 145 -4.03 -10.97 3.96
C THR A 145 -3.63 -10.71 5.41
N VAL A 146 -3.48 -9.44 5.80
CA VAL A 146 -3.22 -9.08 7.20
C VAL A 146 -4.38 -9.52 8.10
N PHE A 147 -5.61 -9.35 7.67
CA PHE A 147 -6.80 -9.78 8.41
C PHE A 147 -6.83 -11.30 8.66
N VAL A 148 -6.52 -12.10 7.64
CA VAL A 148 -6.40 -13.56 7.79
C VAL A 148 -5.30 -13.92 8.79
N LEU A 149 -4.18 -13.21 8.77
CA LEU A 149 -3.11 -13.39 9.75
C LEU A 149 -3.56 -13.05 11.17
N ILE A 150 -4.30 -11.95 11.35
CA ILE A 150 -4.87 -11.57 12.66
C ILE A 150 -5.75 -12.70 13.20
N ILE A 151 -6.68 -13.20 12.38
CA ILE A 151 -7.55 -14.32 12.78
C ILE A 151 -6.73 -15.56 13.11
N PHE A 152 -5.76 -15.93 12.27
CA PHE A 152 -4.90 -17.08 12.48
C PHE A 152 -4.14 -16.98 13.81
N TYR A 153 -3.53 -15.84 14.11
CA TYR A 153 -2.80 -15.62 15.34
C TYR A 153 -3.72 -15.56 16.57
N SER A 154 -4.93 -15.01 16.44
CA SER A 154 -5.94 -15.05 17.51
C SER A 154 -6.32 -16.48 17.89
N PHE A 155 -6.56 -17.33 16.90
CA PHE A 155 -6.82 -18.77 17.16
C PHE A 155 -5.61 -19.48 17.73
N LYS A 156 -4.41 -19.17 17.27
CA LYS A 156 -3.17 -19.79 17.76
C LYS A 156 -2.84 -19.41 19.20
N ALA A 157 -3.08 -18.14 19.57
CA ALA A 157 -2.77 -17.62 20.91
C ALA A 157 -3.83 -17.99 21.94
N LYS A 158 -5.12 -17.83 21.61
CA LYS A 158 -6.25 -17.97 22.57
C LYS A 158 -6.94 -19.33 22.47
N GLY A 159 -6.65 -20.11 21.43
CA GLY A 159 -7.42 -21.29 21.07
C GLY A 159 -8.81 -20.98 20.51
N ALA A 160 -9.44 -21.92 19.82
CA ALA A 160 -10.75 -21.69 19.20
C ALA A 160 -11.83 -21.35 20.24
N SER A 161 -11.85 -22.07 21.36
CA SER A 161 -12.82 -21.84 22.44
C SER A 161 -12.63 -20.47 23.12
N GLY A 162 -11.36 -20.07 23.41
CA GLY A 162 -11.03 -18.80 24.04
C GLY A 162 -11.43 -17.61 23.17
N TYR A 163 -11.08 -17.67 21.90
CA TYR A 163 -11.41 -16.61 20.96
C TYR A 163 -12.93 -16.44 20.75
N MET A 164 -13.65 -17.57 20.63
CA MET A 164 -15.12 -17.51 20.51
C MET A 164 -15.76 -16.97 21.80
N HIS A 165 -15.26 -17.39 22.97
CA HIS A 165 -15.76 -16.88 24.25
C HIS A 165 -15.54 -15.36 24.35
N GLU A 166 -14.38 -14.84 23.96
CA GLU A 166 -14.06 -13.42 23.97
C GLU A 166 -15.01 -12.62 23.07
N LEU A 167 -15.31 -13.11 21.84
CA LEU A 167 -16.24 -12.45 20.93
C LEU A 167 -17.64 -12.23 21.52
N PHE A 168 -18.08 -13.11 22.43
CA PHE A 168 -19.41 -12.99 23.06
C PHE A 168 -19.41 -12.31 24.41
N THR A 169 -18.26 -12.20 25.09
CA THR A 169 -18.18 -11.67 26.46
C THR A 169 -17.53 -10.30 26.58
N ALA A 170 -16.66 -9.92 25.66
CA ALA A 170 -16.06 -8.60 25.65
C ALA A 170 -16.85 -7.65 24.72
N PRO A 171 -16.92 -6.33 25.02
CA PRO A 171 -16.37 -5.64 26.19
C PRO A 171 -17.34 -5.55 27.39
N PHE A 172 -18.64 -5.77 27.23
CA PHE A 172 -19.66 -5.44 28.24
C PHE A 172 -19.84 -6.50 29.33
N GLY A 173 -19.18 -7.67 29.21
CA GLY A 173 -19.22 -8.72 30.24
C GLY A 173 -19.99 -9.98 29.83
N LYS A 174 -20.04 -10.97 30.77
CA LYS A 174 -20.49 -12.34 30.51
C LYS A 174 -21.99 -12.57 30.60
N HIS A 175 -22.80 -11.53 30.85
CA HIS A 175 -24.25 -11.69 30.99
C HIS A 175 -24.87 -12.10 29.65
N PRO A 176 -25.72 -13.14 29.58
CA PRO A 176 -26.28 -13.64 28.32
C PRO A 176 -27.01 -12.61 27.47
N ALA A 177 -27.66 -11.62 28.09
CA ALA A 177 -28.34 -10.53 27.39
C ALA A 177 -27.38 -9.61 26.62
N LEU A 178 -26.08 -9.62 26.96
CA LEU A 178 -25.04 -8.79 26.33
C LEU A 178 -24.28 -9.52 25.22
N TRP A 179 -24.54 -10.80 25.01
CA TRP A 179 -23.84 -11.58 23.99
C TRP A 179 -24.08 -11.07 22.56
N ILE A 180 -25.31 -10.70 22.23
CA ILE A 180 -25.65 -10.18 20.91
C ILE A 180 -24.98 -8.81 20.67
N PRO A 181 -25.10 -7.81 21.57
CA PRO A 181 -24.39 -6.54 21.45
C PRO A 181 -22.87 -6.71 21.39
N ASN A 182 -22.28 -7.57 22.23
CA ASN A 182 -20.83 -7.84 22.21
C ASN A 182 -20.39 -8.41 20.88
N PHE A 183 -21.07 -9.46 20.41
CA PHE A 183 -20.74 -10.08 19.12
C PHE A 183 -20.84 -9.10 17.95
N LEU A 184 -21.91 -8.29 17.89
CA LEU A 184 -22.08 -7.32 16.83
C LEU A 184 -20.99 -6.25 16.85
N LEU A 185 -20.64 -5.75 18.03
CA LEU A 185 -19.59 -4.74 18.19
C LEU A 185 -18.21 -5.29 17.80
N ASN A 186 -17.87 -6.49 18.26
CA ASN A 186 -16.61 -7.15 17.89
C ASN A 186 -16.56 -7.47 16.39
N LEU A 187 -17.67 -7.85 15.77
CA LEU A 187 -17.74 -8.08 14.34
C LEU A 187 -17.50 -6.79 13.54
N VAL A 188 -18.11 -5.68 13.95
CA VAL A 188 -17.89 -4.36 13.33
C VAL A 188 -16.44 -3.92 13.52
N GLU A 189 -15.88 -4.05 14.72
CA GLU A 189 -14.47 -3.73 14.98
C GLU A 189 -13.54 -4.58 14.10
N LEU A 190 -13.76 -5.88 14.06
CA LEU A 190 -12.96 -6.82 13.27
C LEU A 190 -13.02 -6.51 11.76
N ALA A 191 -14.21 -6.20 11.23
CA ALA A 191 -14.41 -5.83 9.83
C ALA A 191 -13.83 -4.44 9.49
N SER A 192 -13.84 -3.50 10.45
CA SER A 192 -13.32 -2.15 10.24
C SER A 192 -11.80 -2.12 10.03
N LYS A 193 -11.05 -3.04 10.64
CA LYS A 193 -9.58 -3.11 10.55
C LYS A 193 -9.09 -3.25 9.09
N PRO A 194 -9.51 -4.27 8.31
CA PRO A 194 -9.08 -4.41 6.92
C PRO A 194 -9.61 -3.29 6.02
N VAL A 195 -10.84 -2.83 6.23
CA VAL A 195 -11.43 -1.75 5.43
C VAL A 195 -10.64 -0.44 5.64
N SER A 196 -10.38 -0.06 6.89
CA SER A 196 -9.62 1.16 7.20
C SER A 196 -8.20 1.10 6.63
N LEU A 197 -7.54 -0.06 6.73
CA LEU A 197 -6.18 -0.25 6.21
C LEU A 197 -6.13 -0.14 4.69
N ALA A 198 -7.05 -0.81 3.98
CA ALA A 198 -7.15 -0.77 2.52
C ALA A 198 -7.49 0.63 2.00
N MET A 199 -8.52 1.27 2.56
CA MET A 199 -9.00 2.58 2.12
C MET A 199 -8.00 3.69 2.37
N ARG A 200 -7.22 3.60 3.45
CA ARG A 200 -6.15 4.56 3.74
C ARG A 200 -5.04 4.50 2.69
N LEU A 201 -4.61 3.29 2.34
CA LEU A 201 -3.57 3.10 1.33
C LEU A 201 -4.06 3.53 -0.06
N PHE A 202 -5.21 3.02 -0.47
CA PHE A 202 -5.84 3.36 -1.75
C PHE A 202 -6.09 4.87 -1.87
N GLY A 203 -6.74 5.47 -0.85
CA GLY A 203 -7.15 6.87 -0.91
C GLY A 203 -5.96 7.83 -1.04
N ASN A 204 -4.86 7.57 -0.33
CA ASN A 204 -3.67 8.41 -0.41
C ASN A 204 -2.98 8.31 -1.79
N MET A 205 -2.86 7.10 -2.34
CA MET A 205 -2.18 6.91 -3.63
C MET A 205 -3.04 7.38 -4.80
N TYR A 206 -4.33 7.04 -4.80
CA TYR A 206 -5.27 7.49 -5.82
C TYR A 206 -5.41 9.02 -5.87
N ALA A 207 -5.53 9.66 -4.69
CA ALA A 207 -5.57 11.12 -4.62
C ALA A 207 -4.24 11.76 -5.06
N GLY A 208 -3.11 11.15 -4.71
CA GLY A 208 -1.77 11.58 -5.12
C GLY A 208 -1.61 11.58 -6.63
N GLU A 209 -1.96 10.48 -7.27
CA GLU A 209 -1.92 10.31 -8.72
C GLU A 209 -2.82 11.34 -9.44
N LEU A 210 -4.03 11.58 -8.92
CA LEU A 210 -4.93 12.60 -9.47
C LEU A 210 -4.32 14.01 -9.42
N VAL A 211 -3.68 14.38 -8.31
CA VAL A 211 -3.04 15.68 -8.18
C VAL A 211 -1.86 15.82 -9.15
N PHE A 212 -1.05 14.78 -9.33
CA PHE A 212 0.00 14.78 -10.36
C PHE A 212 -0.56 14.99 -11.77
N MET A 213 -1.65 14.30 -12.13
CA MET A 213 -2.31 14.47 -13.42
C MET A 213 -2.89 15.88 -13.62
N LEU A 214 -3.49 16.45 -12.56
CA LEU A 214 -4.01 17.82 -12.60
C LEU A 214 -2.90 18.87 -12.79
N ILE A 215 -1.76 18.69 -12.08
CA ILE A 215 -0.59 19.57 -12.26
C ILE A 215 0.01 19.40 -13.66
N ALA A 216 0.06 18.15 -14.17
CA ALA A 216 0.51 17.88 -15.54
C ALA A 216 -0.35 18.61 -16.59
N GLY A 217 -1.64 18.77 -16.32
CA GLY A 217 -2.55 19.55 -17.18
C GLY A 217 -2.15 21.05 -17.31
N LEU A 218 -1.42 21.62 -16.35
CA LEU A 218 -0.92 23.00 -16.45
C LEU A 218 0.16 23.17 -17.52
N PHE A 219 0.88 22.09 -17.85
CA PHE A 219 1.90 22.10 -18.89
C PHE A 219 1.31 22.12 -20.32
N SER A 220 0.05 21.76 -20.48
CA SER A 220 -0.67 21.82 -21.75
C SER A 220 -1.31 23.18 -22.04
N ALA A 221 -1.18 24.16 -21.14
CA ALA A 221 -1.68 25.51 -21.31
C ALA A 221 -0.94 26.22 -22.48
N GLY A 222 -1.68 26.72 -23.46
CA GLY A 222 -1.20 27.21 -24.75
C GLY A 222 -0.12 28.28 -24.68
N ALA A 223 0.33 28.75 -25.87
CA ALA A 223 1.37 29.79 -26.02
C ALA A 223 0.90 31.18 -25.55
N GLY A 224 1.84 31.97 -25.03
CA GLY A 224 1.58 33.36 -24.58
C GLY A 224 2.03 33.57 -23.11
N VAL A 225 1.95 34.82 -22.63
CA VAL A 225 2.38 35.18 -21.28
C VAL A 225 1.64 34.34 -20.20
N ALA A 226 0.35 34.17 -20.37
CA ALA A 226 -0.46 33.35 -19.47
C ALA A 226 -0.03 31.87 -19.50
N GLY A 227 0.28 31.30 -20.67
CA GLY A 227 0.79 29.94 -20.82
C GLY A 227 2.14 29.72 -20.11
N TRP A 228 3.07 30.66 -20.27
CA TRP A 228 4.36 30.59 -19.56
C TRP A 228 4.21 30.73 -18.04
N ALA A 229 3.28 31.54 -17.56
CA ALA A 229 2.99 31.68 -16.14
C ALA A 229 2.41 30.35 -15.57
N LEU A 230 1.49 29.72 -16.29
CA LEU A 230 0.92 28.41 -15.90
C LEU A 230 1.96 27.31 -15.96
N TYR A 231 2.84 27.28 -16.95
CA TYR A 231 3.96 26.36 -17.03
C TYR A 231 4.91 26.50 -15.82
N GLY A 232 5.28 27.74 -15.45
CA GLY A 232 6.08 28.02 -14.26
C GLY A 232 5.38 27.57 -12.96
N ALA A 233 4.07 27.84 -12.84
CA ALA A 233 3.27 27.36 -11.71
C ALA A 233 3.22 25.83 -11.66
N GLY A 234 3.13 25.17 -12.81
CA GLY A 234 3.17 23.71 -12.93
C GLY A 234 4.48 23.12 -12.40
N ILE A 235 5.64 23.70 -12.77
CA ILE A 235 6.95 23.24 -12.26
C ILE A 235 7.02 23.37 -10.73
N ILE A 236 6.62 24.51 -10.19
CA ILE A 236 6.62 24.74 -8.74
C ILE A 236 5.66 23.76 -8.07
N GLY A 237 4.43 23.64 -8.57
CA GLY A 237 3.41 22.74 -8.05
C GLY A 237 3.87 21.28 -8.05
N TYR A 238 4.44 20.81 -9.16
CA TYR A 238 4.96 19.46 -9.28
C TYR A 238 6.08 19.18 -8.29
N THR A 239 7.01 20.15 -8.12
CA THR A 239 8.12 20.01 -7.18
C THR A 239 7.64 19.97 -5.74
N VAL A 240 6.79 20.91 -5.34
CA VAL A 240 6.23 20.97 -3.97
C VAL A 240 5.41 19.73 -3.67
N TRP A 241 4.53 19.33 -4.60
CA TRP A 241 3.71 18.14 -4.44
C TRP A 241 4.56 16.86 -4.39
N GLY A 242 5.59 16.75 -5.23
CA GLY A 242 6.51 15.60 -5.22
C GLY A 242 7.24 15.44 -3.88
N ILE A 243 7.75 16.53 -3.30
CA ILE A 243 8.38 16.50 -1.97
C ILE A 243 7.39 16.04 -0.90
N PHE A 244 6.16 16.61 -0.92
CA PHE A 244 5.11 16.21 0.02
C PHE A 244 4.68 14.76 -0.19
N HIS A 245 4.62 14.30 -1.43
CA HIS A 245 4.22 12.94 -1.77
C HIS A 245 5.26 11.89 -1.33
N ILE A 246 6.56 12.20 -1.37
CA ILE A 246 7.62 11.35 -0.79
C ILE A 246 7.36 11.10 0.71
N LEU A 247 6.95 12.15 1.43
CA LEU A 247 6.58 12.02 2.84
C LEU A 247 5.36 11.11 3.02
N ILE A 248 4.32 11.29 2.19
CA ILE A 248 3.11 10.44 2.22
C ILE A 248 3.48 8.97 1.99
N ILE A 249 4.26 8.66 0.97
CA ILE A 249 4.70 7.31 0.62
C ILE A 249 5.40 6.64 1.82
N SER A 250 6.33 7.37 2.44
CA SER A 250 7.12 6.87 3.57
C SER A 250 6.26 6.61 4.80
N ILE A 251 5.42 7.58 5.17
CA ILE A 251 4.51 7.46 6.31
C ILE A 251 3.49 6.36 6.07
N GLN A 252 2.98 6.21 4.85
CA GLN A 252 1.97 5.22 4.53
C GLN A 252 2.50 3.78 4.68
N ALA A 253 3.72 3.51 4.18
CA ALA A 253 4.37 2.22 4.35
C ALA A 253 4.64 1.93 5.84
N PHE A 254 5.10 2.93 6.58
CA PHE A 254 5.35 2.83 8.02
C PHE A 254 4.05 2.53 8.80
N ILE A 255 2.99 3.30 8.57
CA ILE A 255 1.70 3.08 9.25
C ILE A 255 1.13 1.70 8.93
N PHE A 256 1.21 1.25 7.67
CA PHE A 256 0.71 -0.06 7.28
C PHE A 256 1.46 -1.18 8.03
N MET A 257 2.78 -1.08 8.12
CA MET A 257 3.62 -2.00 8.90
C MET A 257 3.26 -1.98 10.38
N VAL A 258 3.26 -0.80 11.02
CA VAL A 258 2.99 -0.66 12.45
C VAL A 258 1.60 -1.18 12.81
N LEU A 259 0.57 -0.85 12.04
CA LEU A 259 -0.78 -1.37 12.30
C LEU A 259 -0.84 -2.90 12.13
N THR A 260 -0.11 -3.46 11.17
CA THR A 260 -0.01 -4.93 11.04
C THR A 260 0.59 -5.55 12.31
N ILE A 261 1.68 -4.97 12.84
CA ILE A 261 2.32 -5.45 14.08
C ILE A 261 1.36 -5.30 15.26
N VAL A 262 0.74 -4.12 15.42
CA VAL A 262 -0.21 -3.83 16.51
C VAL A 262 -1.40 -4.79 16.50
N TYR A 263 -2.00 -5.02 15.34
CA TYR A 263 -3.15 -5.93 15.24
C TYR A 263 -2.79 -7.39 15.56
N ILE A 264 -1.59 -7.84 15.17
CA ILE A 264 -1.10 -9.17 15.53
C ILE A 264 -0.74 -9.23 17.03
N SER A 265 -0.20 -8.15 17.61
CA SER A 265 0.05 -8.06 19.06
C SER A 265 -1.24 -8.16 19.86
N MET A 266 -2.27 -7.39 19.51
CA MET A 266 -3.60 -7.46 20.14
C MET A 266 -4.23 -8.87 20.05
N ALA A 267 -3.94 -9.60 18.98
CA ALA A 267 -4.39 -10.98 18.83
C ALA A 267 -3.77 -11.94 19.87
N HIS A 268 -2.58 -11.59 20.41
CA HIS A 268 -1.88 -12.38 21.44
C HIS A 268 -2.24 -11.95 22.86
N ASP A 269 -2.78 -10.75 23.07
CA ASP A 269 -3.13 -10.25 24.39
C ASP A 269 -4.34 -11.01 24.93
N HIS A 270 -4.18 -11.56 26.15
CA HIS A 270 -5.26 -12.19 26.90
C HIS A 270 -5.95 -11.13 27.76
N HIS A 271 -7.20 -10.89 27.53
CA HIS A 271 -8.09 -10.09 28.41
C HIS A 271 -8.79 -10.96 29.44
#